data_782f5e0ccd69b08348cf4c259b31c030
#
_entry.id   782f5e0ccd69b08348cf4c259b31c030
#
_cell.length_a   1.000
_cell.length_b   1.000
_cell.length_c   1.000
_cell.angle_alpha   90.00
_cell.angle_beta   90.00
_cell.angle_gamma   90.00
#
_symmetry.space_group_name_H-M   'P 1'
#
loop_
_entity.id
_entity.type
_entity.pdbx_description
1 polymer ?
#
loop_
_entity_poly.entity_id
_entity_poly.type
_entity_poly.pdbx_seq_one_letter_code
_entity_poly.pdbx_strand_id
1 'polypeptide(L)'
;QGVADWNILIRTLETHSGPEKWHATVQAGGGVVIGSSPAEEVEEARWKAAAVTESAWGFRTGFTENDLPEREVGIFPVPTGLGTVQSLMPGLRVGDEEVGAIGVYPCEKLDRCTLLIDNLDSFTRNIAEEIASLGHNVVIVGGKTQSDKKSISNLADEIMRHVQPERVILGPGPSVPESYPLTMEFARRSIRGELVVDRNHIPLLGLCLGHQALGIADGWDLIQSPMGAVHGTPSLIKNDGTGVFQGLPSEITMMRYNSLVLEPKKGSLVPNSWDVTGELVMGLRHFHLPIDGVQFHPESVGSPRGRELLDKFLRKRPLAFSDQLSRQAE
;
A
#
# COMPACT_ATOMS: atom_id res chain seq x y z
N GLN A 1 -4.76 10.30 -38.41
CA GLN A 1 -5.24 9.67 -37.15
C GLN A 1 -4.19 10.00 -36.12
N GLY A 2 -4.50 11.00 -35.24
CA GLY A 2 -3.65 11.37 -34.12
C GLY A 2 -3.90 10.40 -32.96
N VAL A 3 -2.84 9.85 -32.39
CA VAL A 3 -2.89 9.15 -31.10
C VAL A 3 -2.93 10.24 -30.03
N ALA A 4 -3.96 10.24 -29.21
CA ALA A 4 -4.05 11.11 -28.04
C ALA A 4 -3.76 10.26 -26.79
N ASP A 5 -2.64 10.53 -26.14
CA ASP A 5 -2.35 9.97 -24.81
C ASP A 5 -3.08 10.80 -23.76
N TRP A 6 -4.02 10.15 -23.08
CA TRP A 6 -4.74 10.75 -21.96
C TRP A 6 -4.08 10.34 -20.66
N ASN A 7 -3.49 11.30 -19.97
CA ASN A 7 -2.93 11.07 -18.65
C ASN A 7 -3.90 11.60 -17.59
N ILE A 8 -4.27 10.77 -16.63
CA ILE A 8 -5.11 11.19 -15.51
C ILE A 8 -4.19 11.80 -14.46
N LEU A 9 -4.19 13.14 -14.37
CA LEU A 9 -3.43 13.89 -13.37
C LEU A 9 -4.17 13.82 -12.03
N ILE A 10 -3.82 12.82 -11.20
CA ILE A 10 -4.53 12.59 -9.94
C ILE A 10 -3.91 13.40 -8.79
N ARG A 11 -2.60 13.60 -8.78
CA ARG A 11 -1.85 14.31 -7.74
C ARG A 11 -0.57 14.86 -8.33
N THR A 12 -0.66 15.92 -9.12
CA THR A 12 0.48 16.46 -9.83
C THR A 12 0.82 17.83 -9.28
N LEU A 13 2.09 18.01 -8.92
CA LEU A 13 2.68 19.30 -8.63
C LEU A 13 3.64 19.65 -9.78
N GLU A 14 3.33 20.73 -10.49
CA GLU A 14 4.23 21.31 -11.48
C GLU A 14 4.83 22.59 -10.94
N THR A 15 6.15 22.73 -11.05
CA THR A 15 6.85 23.94 -10.64
C THR A 15 7.61 24.52 -11.83
N HIS A 16 7.46 25.82 -12.02
CA HIS A 16 8.15 26.57 -13.07
C HIS A 16 8.93 27.71 -12.45
N SER A 17 10.21 27.86 -12.82
CA SER A 17 11.01 29.01 -12.42
C SER A 17 10.67 30.21 -13.30
N GLY A 18 10.21 31.30 -12.68
CA GLY A 18 10.07 32.58 -13.33
C GLY A 18 11.27 33.49 -13.03
N PRO A 19 11.36 34.66 -13.69
CA PRO A 19 12.47 35.58 -13.49
C PRO A 19 12.62 36.11 -12.06
N GLU A 20 11.52 36.22 -11.33
CA GLU A 20 11.49 36.80 -9.98
C GLU A 20 10.94 35.82 -8.92
N LYS A 21 10.21 34.79 -9.33
CA LYS A 21 9.58 33.83 -8.41
C LYS A 21 9.26 32.50 -9.07
N TRP A 22 9.16 31.46 -8.26
CA TRP A 22 8.64 30.18 -8.67
C TRP A 22 7.11 30.20 -8.73
N HIS A 23 6.56 29.59 -9.74
CA HIS A 23 5.14 29.31 -9.86
C HIS A 23 4.93 27.82 -9.65
N ALA A 24 3.94 27.48 -8.85
CA ALA A 24 3.56 26.08 -8.63
C ALA A 24 2.07 25.91 -8.92
N THR A 25 1.75 24.83 -9.64
CA THR A 25 0.38 24.43 -9.93
C THR A 25 0.15 23.04 -9.38
N VAL A 26 -0.86 22.91 -8.55
CA VAL A 26 -1.32 21.60 -8.05
C VAL A 26 -2.56 21.19 -8.84
N GLN A 27 -2.51 20.01 -9.44
CA GLN A 27 -3.63 19.42 -10.14
C GLN A 27 -4.08 18.16 -9.39
N ALA A 28 -5.37 18.06 -9.14
CA ALA A 28 -5.99 16.89 -8.56
C ALA A 28 -7.30 16.60 -9.28
N GLY A 29 -7.57 15.31 -9.52
CA GLY A 29 -8.79 14.86 -10.18
C GLY A 29 -9.44 13.71 -9.43
N GLY A 30 -10.74 13.52 -9.64
CA GLY A 30 -11.52 12.37 -9.21
C GLY A 30 -11.86 11.47 -10.40
N GLY A 31 -12.10 10.19 -10.14
CA GLY A 31 -12.61 9.24 -11.14
C GLY A 31 -14.12 9.16 -11.07
N VAL A 32 -14.83 9.69 -12.06
CA VAL A 32 -16.29 9.58 -12.12
C VAL A 32 -16.70 8.18 -12.57
N VAL A 33 -17.44 7.48 -11.72
CA VAL A 33 -18.01 6.15 -12.02
C VAL A 33 -19.54 6.19 -11.93
N ILE A 34 -20.21 5.15 -12.42
CA ILE A 34 -21.67 5.04 -12.28
C ILE A 34 -22.01 5.04 -10.79
N GLY A 35 -22.81 6.01 -10.36
CA GLY A 35 -23.22 6.21 -8.97
C GLY A 35 -22.40 7.25 -8.20
N SER A 36 -21.37 7.87 -8.82
CA SER A 36 -20.66 9.00 -8.22
C SER A 36 -21.57 10.20 -8.01
N SER A 37 -21.46 10.83 -6.85
CA SER A 37 -22.06 12.14 -6.57
C SER A 37 -21.06 13.24 -6.98
N PRO A 38 -21.47 14.23 -7.80
CA PRO A 38 -20.57 15.33 -8.20
C PRO A 38 -19.95 16.08 -7.03
N ALA A 39 -20.69 16.24 -5.94
CA ALA A 39 -20.19 16.91 -4.74
C ALA A 39 -19.08 16.09 -4.03
N GLU A 40 -19.26 14.79 -3.95
CA GLU A 40 -18.27 13.88 -3.34
C GLU A 40 -17.01 13.79 -4.19
N GLU A 41 -17.12 13.75 -5.52
CA GLU A 41 -15.96 13.75 -6.43
C GLU A 41 -15.14 15.05 -6.33
N VAL A 42 -15.81 16.18 -6.20
CA VAL A 42 -15.13 17.47 -5.98
C VAL A 42 -14.40 17.48 -4.63
N GLU A 43 -15.04 16.95 -3.59
CA GLU A 43 -14.42 16.88 -2.27
C GLU A 43 -13.23 15.90 -2.25
N GLU A 44 -13.34 14.76 -2.93
CA GLU A 44 -12.23 13.84 -3.14
C GLU A 44 -11.05 14.50 -3.87
N ALA A 45 -11.32 15.26 -4.93
CA ALA A 45 -10.28 16.01 -5.63
C ALA A 45 -9.59 17.03 -4.72
N ARG A 46 -10.34 17.72 -3.85
CA ARG A 46 -9.79 18.64 -2.84
C ARG A 46 -8.89 17.93 -1.84
N TRP A 47 -9.28 16.76 -1.33
CA TRP A 47 -8.46 15.96 -0.44
C TRP A 47 -7.15 15.52 -1.10
N LYS A 48 -7.22 15.12 -2.37
CA LYS A 48 -6.03 14.75 -3.16
C LYS A 48 -5.09 15.94 -3.37
N ALA A 49 -5.63 17.12 -3.62
CA ALA A 49 -4.84 18.35 -3.73
C ALA A 49 -4.23 18.76 -2.37
N ALA A 50 -4.99 18.63 -1.29
CA ALA A 50 -4.52 18.95 0.06
C ALA A 50 -3.28 18.12 0.46
N ALA A 51 -3.24 16.84 0.11
CA ALA A 51 -2.10 16.00 0.38
C ALA A 51 -0.81 16.50 -0.28
N VAL A 52 -0.90 16.95 -1.53
CA VAL A 52 0.25 17.48 -2.28
C VAL A 52 0.71 18.81 -1.68
N THR A 53 -0.22 19.72 -1.36
CA THR A 53 0.12 21.03 -0.79
C THR A 53 0.65 20.94 0.62
N GLU A 54 0.12 20.03 1.44
CA GLU A 54 0.62 19.79 2.80
C GLU A 54 2.04 19.22 2.78
N SER A 55 2.32 18.27 1.87
CA SER A 55 3.66 17.71 1.70
C SER A 55 4.67 18.72 1.15
N ALA A 56 4.27 19.56 0.19
CA ALA A 56 5.17 20.50 -0.47
C ALA A 56 5.43 21.77 0.35
N TRP A 57 4.42 22.27 1.07
CA TRP A 57 4.46 23.58 1.74
C TRP A 57 3.95 23.59 3.18
N GLY A 58 3.52 22.46 3.71
CA GLY A 58 3.06 22.33 5.09
C GLY A 58 1.70 22.99 5.37
N PHE A 59 0.90 23.27 4.37
CA PHE A 59 -0.47 23.78 4.56
C PHE A 59 -1.49 23.00 3.74
N ARG A 60 -2.76 22.98 4.18
CA ARG A 60 -3.86 22.30 3.51
C ARG A 60 -4.58 23.23 2.53
N THR A 61 -4.98 22.71 1.38
CA THR A 61 -5.87 23.41 0.44
C THR A 61 -7.27 23.53 1.03
N GLY A 62 -7.87 24.67 0.88
CA GLY A 62 -9.20 25.00 1.41
C GLY A 62 -9.24 26.31 2.16
N PHE A 63 -8.08 26.92 2.35
CA PHE A 63 -7.97 28.29 2.87
C PHE A 63 -8.14 29.31 1.76
N THR A 64 -8.74 30.44 2.08
CA THR A 64 -8.76 31.61 1.22
C THR A 64 -7.38 32.30 1.23
N GLU A 65 -7.08 33.13 0.26
CA GLU A 65 -5.81 33.89 0.20
C GLU A 65 -5.45 34.62 1.50
N ASN A 66 -6.44 34.94 2.31
CA ASN A 66 -6.28 35.67 3.59
C ASN A 66 -5.87 34.73 4.77
N ASP A 67 -5.97 33.40 4.59
CA ASP A 67 -5.68 32.43 5.64
C ASP A 67 -4.27 31.83 5.51
N LEU A 68 -3.49 32.28 4.53
CA LEU A 68 -2.12 31.80 4.32
C LEU A 68 -1.21 32.47 5.37
N PRO A 69 -0.57 31.69 6.26
CA PRO A 69 0.45 32.26 7.13
C PRO A 69 1.62 32.75 6.25
N GLU A 70 2.12 33.95 6.52
CA GLU A 70 3.44 34.37 6.03
C GLU A 70 4.48 33.40 6.60
N ARG A 71 4.77 32.33 5.88
CA ARG A 71 5.87 31.44 6.19
C ARG A 71 6.98 31.67 5.19
N GLU A 72 8.17 31.93 5.71
CA GLU A 72 9.40 31.70 4.96
C GLU A 72 9.32 30.28 4.38
N VAL A 73 9.44 30.16 3.07
CA VAL A 73 9.51 28.89 2.37
C VAL A 73 10.81 28.22 2.82
N GLY A 74 10.73 27.38 3.82
CA GLY A 74 11.82 26.49 4.15
C GLY A 74 11.99 25.54 2.97
N ILE A 75 13.14 25.60 2.30
CA ILE A 75 13.56 24.57 1.37
C ILE A 75 13.78 23.33 2.24
N PHE A 76 12.75 22.48 2.34
CA PHE A 76 12.95 21.16 2.88
C PHE A 76 13.90 20.46 1.88
N PRO A 77 15.06 19.96 2.34
CA PRO A 77 15.88 19.14 1.47
C PRO A 77 14.98 17.99 1.00
N VAL A 78 14.72 17.93 -0.29
CA VAL A 78 14.23 16.72 -0.93
C VAL A 78 15.17 15.63 -0.44
N PRO A 79 14.68 14.54 0.19
CA PRO A 79 15.57 13.47 0.58
C PRO A 79 16.42 13.12 -0.65
N THR A 80 17.72 13.33 -0.56
CA THR A 80 18.68 13.11 -1.64
C THR A 80 18.86 11.62 -1.93
N GLY A 81 17.81 10.83 -1.73
CA GLY A 81 17.73 9.40 -1.89
C GLY A 81 16.63 8.93 -2.84
N LEU A 82 16.04 9.82 -3.63
CA LEU A 82 15.34 9.40 -4.85
C LEU A 82 16.41 8.94 -5.84
N GLY A 83 16.96 7.74 -5.57
CA GLY A 83 17.84 7.07 -6.49
C GLY A 83 17.17 6.97 -7.85
N THR A 84 17.90 7.28 -8.89
CA THR A 84 17.51 6.97 -10.25
C THR A 84 16.93 5.57 -10.27
N VAL A 85 15.75 5.40 -10.90
CA VAL A 85 15.16 4.08 -11.15
C VAL A 85 16.23 3.26 -11.88
N GLN A 86 16.95 2.44 -11.12
CA GLN A 86 17.87 1.45 -11.68
C GLN A 86 17.13 0.12 -11.64
N SER A 87 17.11 -0.58 -12.77
CA SER A 87 16.72 -1.98 -12.76
C SER A 87 17.69 -2.72 -11.85
N LEU A 88 17.24 -3.08 -10.65
CA LEU A 88 18.05 -3.81 -9.67
C LEU A 88 18.28 -5.26 -10.04
N MET A 89 17.53 -5.75 -10.98
CA MET A 89 17.60 -7.12 -11.48
C MET A 89 17.76 -7.10 -13.00
N PRO A 90 18.90 -6.57 -13.52
CA PRO A 90 19.15 -6.64 -14.95
C PRO A 90 19.18 -8.10 -15.38
N GLY A 91 18.31 -8.47 -16.31
CA GLY A 91 18.23 -9.84 -16.82
C GLY A 91 17.24 -10.76 -16.10
N LEU A 92 16.45 -10.29 -15.14
CA LEU A 92 15.30 -11.04 -14.65
C LEU A 92 14.23 -11.05 -15.74
N ARG A 93 14.07 -12.19 -16.41
CA ARG A 93 13.10 -12.38 -17.50
C ARG A 93 12.16 -13.51 -17.18
N VAL A 94 10.89 -13.30 -17.47
CA VAL A 94 9.87 -14.36 -17.47
C VAL A 94 9.35 -14.46 -18.91
N GLY A 95 9.78 -15.50 -19.61
CA GLY A 95 9.57 -15.61 -21.05
C GLY A 95 10.34 -14.50 -21.78
N ASP A 96 9.65 -13.75 -22.65
CA ASP A 96 10.23 -12.63 -23.39
C ASP A 96 10.12 -11.27 -22.64
N GLU A 97 9.46 -11.23 -21.50
CA GLU A 97 9.30 -10.00 -20.70
C GLU A 97 10.43 -9.83 -19.70
N GLU A 98 11.03 -8.65 -19.66
CA GLU A 98 11.96 -8.24 -18.62
C GLU A 98 11.15 -7.72 -17.43
N VAL A 99 11.21 -8.44 -16.31
CA VAL A 99 10.59 -8.01 -15.05
C VAL A 99 11.63 -7.26 -14.25
N GLY A 100 11.58 -5.94 -14.33
CA GLY A 100 12.44 -5.06 -13.57
C GLY A 100 11.83 -4.67 -12.22
N ALA A 101 12.67 -4.41 -11.23
CA ALA A 101 12.24 -3.64 -10.09
C ALA A 101 11.83 -2.24 -10.57
N ILE A 102 10.62 -1.78 -10.17
CA ILE A 102 10.08 -0.49 -10.59
C ILE A 102 10.79 0.66 -9.87
N GLY A 103 11.33 0.41 -8.69
CA GLY A 103 12.06 1.42 -7.92
C GLY A 103 12.71 0.87 -6.66
N VAL A 104 13.73 1.58 -6.17
CA VAL A 104 14.44 1.28 -4.93
C VAL A 104 14.60 2.54 -4.11
N TYR A 105 14.28 2.47 -2.85
CA TYR A 105 14.33 3.57 -1.88
C TYR A 105 14.96 3.10 -0.58
N PRO A 106 15.87 3.88 0.02
CA PRO A 106 17.15 4.30 -0.56
C PRO A 106 18.03 3.07 -0.76
N CYS A 107 18.95 3.10 -1.69
CA CYS A 107 19.72 1.94 -2.08
C CYS A 107 21.23 2.16 -1.90
N GLU A 108 21.77 2.00 -0.70
CA GLU A 108 23.21 1.83 -0.54
C GLU A 108 23.60 0.36 -0.34
N LYS A 109 22.71 -0.47 0.23
CA LYS A 109 22.83 -1.93 0.35
C LYS A 109 21.44 -2.53 0.42
N LEU A 110 21.22 -3.67 -0.25
CA LEU A 110 19.96 -4.41 -0.18
C LEU A 110 19.72 -5.10 1.18
N ASP A 111 20.63 -4.90 2.14
CA ASP A 111 20.45 -5.41 3.49
C ASP A 111 19.20 -4.80 4.11
N ARG A 112 18.28 -5.65 4.54
CA ARG A 112 17.03 -5.29 5.24
C ARG A 112 16.05 -4.48 4.39
N CYS A 113 15.60 -5.07 3.29
CA CYS A 113 14.60 -4.43 2.46
C CYS A 113 13.19 -4.95 2.69
N THR A 114 12.22 -4.08 2.42
CA THR A 114 10.81 -4.42 2.26
C THR A 114 10.52 -4.60 0.78
N LEU A 115 9.99 -5.75 0.40
CA LEU A 115 9.46 -5.98 -0.93
C LEU A 115 8.03 -5.43 -1.00
N LEU A 116 7.78 -4.46 -1.86
CA LEU A 116 6.47 -3.89 -2.13
C LEU A 116 5.98 -4.37 -3.49
N ILE A 117 4.89 -5.12 -3.51
CA ILE A 117 4.24 -5.52 -4.77
C ILE A 117 3.26 -4.42 -5.18
N ASP A 118 3.54 -3.79 -6.32
CA ASP A 118 2.74 -2.71 -6.90
C ASP A 118 1.61 -3.26 -7.75
N ASN A 119 0.38 -2.93 -7.42
CA ASN A 119 -0.81 -3.29 -8.17
C ASN A 119 -1.35 -2.11 -9.00
N LEU A 120 -0.45 -1.27 -9.50
CA LEU A 120 -0.76 -0.11 -10.35
C LEU A 120 -1.63 0.94 -9.61
N ASP A 121 -1.35 1.14 -8.33
CA ASP A 121 -2.02 2.14 -7.52
C ASP A 121 -1.20 3.43 -7.44
N SER A 122 -1.89 4.57 -7.45
CA SER A 122 -1.25 5.88 -7.32
C SER A 122 -0.58 6.11 -5.96
N PHE A 123 -0.93 5.34 -4.93
CA PHE A 123 -0.36 5.41 -3.59
C PHE A 123 0.89 4.54 -3.38
N THR A 124 1.26 3.69 -4.34
CA THR A 124 2.43 2.80 -4.20
C THR A 124 3.69 3.57 -3.82
N ARG A 125 3.93 4.72 -4.46
CA ARG A 125 5.09 5.55 -4.15
C ARG A 125 4.99 6.20 -2.77
N ASN A 126 3.80 6.62 -2.34
CA ASN A 126 3.58 7.16 -1.01
C ASN A 126 3.90 6.11 0.07
N ILE A 127 3.50 4.85 -0.16
CA ILE A 127 3.86 3.72 0.73
C ILE A 127 5.37 3.57 0.79
N ALA A 128 6.06 3.58 -0.36
CA ALA A 128 7.51 3.43 -0.43
C ALA A 128 8.24 4.59 0.27
N GLU A 129 7.80 5.83 0.07
CA GLU A 129 8.35 7.02 0.74
C GLU A 129 8.14 6.98 2.25
N GLU A 130 6.96 6.56 2.70
CA GLU A 130 6.65 6.42 4.12
C GLU A 130 7.58 5.38 4.77
N ILE A 131 7.76 4.22 4.15
CA ILE A 131 8.66 3.16 4.61
C ILE A 131 10.11 3.64 4.62
N ALA A 132 10.56 4.33 3.57
CA ALA A 132 11.90 4.89 3.48
C ALA A 132 12.15 5.96 4.55
N SER A 133 11.16 6.81 4.83
CA SER A 133 11.22 7.83 5.88
C SER A 133 11.29 7.23 7.29
N LEU A 134 10.85 5.97 7.45
CA LEU A 134 10.99 5.18 8.67
C LEU A 134 12.34 4.44 8.75
N GLY A 135 13.23 4.64 7.77
CA GLY A 135 14.60 4.09 7.76
C GLY A 135 14.73 2.68 7.18
N HIS A 136 13.75 2.24 6.36
CA HIS A 136 13.79 0.94 5.73
C HIS A 136 13.96 1.05 4.21
N ASN A 137 14.75 0.16 3.63
CA ASN A 137 14.89 0.06 2.17
C ASN A 137 13.62 -0.56 1.56
N VAL A 138 13.27 -0.13 0.35
CA VAL A 138 12.10 -0.64 -0.38
C VAL A 138 12.49 -1.06 -1.78
N VAL A 139 12.09 -2.26 -2.17
CA VAL A 139 12.13 -2.74 -3.56
C VAL A 139 10.71 -2.88 -4.06
N ILE A 140 10.37 -2.18 -5.15
CA ILE A 140 9.05 -2.21 -5.75
C ILE A 140 9.08 -3.12 -6.97
N VAL A 141 8.14 -4.07 -7.04
CA VAL A 141 7.96 -5.00 -8.17
C VAL A 141 6.51 -4.99 -8.60
N GLY A 142 6.26 -4.97 -9.93
CA GLY A 142 4.90 -4.99 -10.48
C GLY A 142 4.14 -6.28 -10.19
N GLY A 143 2.92 -6.17 -9.68
CA GLY A 143 2.04 -7.30 -9.38
C GLY A 143 1.34 -7.88 -10.60
N LYS A 144 1.21 -7.08 -11.68
CA LYS A 144 0.58 -7.48 -12.93
C LYS A 144 1.60 -8.14 -13.87
N THR A 145 1.30 -9.35 -14.30
CA THR A 145 2.10 -10.09 -15.30
C THR A 145 1.16 -10.87 -16.20
N GLN A 146 1.56 -11.09 -17.44
CA GLN A 146 0.81 -11.89 -18.42
C GLN A 146 1.22 -13.36 -18.46
N SER A 147 2.10 -13.77 -17.57
CA SER A 147 2.68 -15.11 -17.52
C SER A 147 1.68 -16.18 -17.05
N ASP A 148 1.91 -17.43 -17.44
CA ASP A 148 1.16 -18.57 -16.91
C ASP A 148 1.49 -18.84 -15.42
N LYS A 149 0.69 -19.68 -14.76
CA LYS A 149 0.85 -19.97 -13.32
C LYS A 149 2.24 -20.50 -12.95
N LYS A 150 2.87 -21.32 -13.81
CA LYS A 150 4.20 -21.89 -13.55
C LYS A 150 5.27 -20.80 -13.65
N SER A 151 5.16 -19.94 -14.64
CA SER A 151 6.04 -18.80 -14.83
C SER A 151 5.91 -17.79 -13.67
N ILE A 152 4.69 -17.56 -13.17
CA ILE A 152 4.45 -16.69 -12.01
C ILE A 152 5.10 -17.26 -10.74
N SER A 153 4.97 -18.57 -10.49
CA SER A 153 5.61 -19.21 -9.36
C SER A 153 7.14 -19.11 -9.45
N ASN A 154 7.71 -19.39 -10.62
CA ASN A 154 9.16 -19.22 -10.84
C ASN A 154 9.61 -17.77 -10.65
N LEU A 155 8.82 -16.81 -11.13
CA LEU A 155 9.09 -15.38 -10.93
C LEU A 155 9.12 -15.02 -9.44
N ALA A 156 8.15 -15.50 -8.66
CA ALA A 156 8.14 -15.27 -7.21
C ALA A 156 9.38 -15.87 -6.54
N ASP A 157 9.83 -17.08 -6.94
CA ASP A 157 11.07 -17.68 -6.44
C ASP A 157 12.31 -16.86 -6.79
N GLU A 158 12.38 -16.35 -8.01
CA GLU A 158 13.48 -15.51 -8.46
C GLU A 158 13.53 -14.17 -7.70
N ILE A 159 12.38 -13.52 -7.50
CA ILE A 159 12.27 -12.30 -6.69
C ILE A 159 12.75 -12.56 -5.27
N MET A 160 12.24 -13.62 -4.62
CA MET A 160 12.63 -13.96 -3.26
C MET A 160 14.12 -14.25 -3.14
N ARG A 161 14.69 -14.96 -4.12
CA ARG A 161 16.12 -15.30 -4.13
C ARG A 161 17.03 -14.08 -4.34
N HIS A 162 16.63 -13.12 -5.18
CA HIS A 162 17.43 -11.93 -5.48
C HIS A 162 17.28 -10.84 -4.43
N VAL A 163 16.05 -10.59 -3.98
CA VAL A 163 15.74 -9.50 -3.04
C VAL A 163 16.03 -9.90 -1.60
N GLN A 164 15.80 -11.16 -1.24
CA GLN A 164 15.89 -11.68 0.13
C GLN A 164 15.23 -10.72 1.14
N PRO A 165 13.96 -10.38 0.96
CA PRO A 165 13.32 -9.34 1.75
C PRO A 165 13.12 -9.80 3.20
N GLU A 166 13.25 -8.88 4.15
CA GLU A 166 12.86 -9.14 5.55
C GLU A 166 11.36 -9.15 5.74
N ARG A 167 10.62 -8.52 4.86
CA ARG A 167 9.15 -8.44 4.86
C ARG A 167 8.58 -8.13 3.49
N VAL A 168 7.30 -8.42 3.32
CA VAL A 168 6.56 -8.17 2.08
C VAL A 168 5.34 -7.30 2.37
N ILE A 169 5.07 -6.36 1.47
CA ILE A 169 3.81 -5.61 1.43
C ILE A 169 3.13 -5.91 0.09
N LEU A 170 1.88 -6.37 0.14
CA LEU A 170 1.02 -6.43 -1.02
C LEU A 170 0.26 -5.11 -1.09
N GLY A 171 0.56 -4.30 -2.10
CA GLY A 171 0.04 -2.95 -2.25
C GLY A 171 -1.45 -2.87 -2.58
N PRO A 172 -2.02 -1.66 -2.50
CA PRO A 172 -3.34 -1.37 -3.03
C PRO A 172 -3.35 -1.47 -4.55
N GLY A 173 -4.54 -1.41 -5.14
CA GLY A 173 -4.70 -1.42 -6.60
C GLY A 173 -6.15 -1.31 -7.02
N PRO A 174 -6.40 -0.92 -8.28
CA PRO A 174 -7.73 -0.94 -8.87
C PRO A 174 -8.16 -2.37 -9.22
N SER A 175 -9.46 -2.56 -9.50
CA SER A 175 -10.04 -3.84 -9.91
C SER A 175 -10.09 -4.88 -8.78
N VAL A 176 -9.83 -6.15 -9.08
CA VAL A 176 -9.89 -7.29 -8.15
C VAL A 176 -8.52 -7.96 -8.05
N PRO A 177 -8.21 -8.63 -6.93
CA PRO A 177 -6.90 -9.25 -6.71
C PRO A 177 -6.48 -10.24 -7.78
N GLU A 178 -7.42 -10.95 -8.39
CA GLU A 178 -7.15 -11.93 -9.47
C GLU A 178 -6.56 -11.30 -10.73
N SER A 179 -6.72 -9.98 -10.91
CA SER A 179 -6.09 -9.22 -11.99
C SER A 179 -4.58 -9.06 -11.80
N TYR A 180 -4.05 -9.44 -10.64
CA TYR A 180 -2.64 -9.30 -10.23
C TYR A 180 -2.06 -10.66 -9.82
N PRO A 181 -1.69 -11.50 -10.79
CA PRO A 181 -1.30 -12.89 -10.52
C PRO A 181 -0.13 -13.03 -9.57
N LEU A 182 0.85 -12.11 -9.60
CA LEU A 182 1.99 -12.16 -8.68
C LEU A 182 1.57 -11.84 -7.24
N THR A 183 0.68 -10.86 -7.04
CA THR A 183 0.09 -10.55 -5.72
C THR A 183 -0.64 -11.75 -5.16
N MET A 184 -1.46 -12.41 -5.99
CA MET A 184 -2.17 -13.63 -5.58
C MET A 184 -1.22 -14.78 -5.26
N GLU A 185 -0.10 -14.91 -5.98
CA GLU A 185 0.91 -15.94 -5.68
C GLU A 185 1.57 -15.68 -4.32
N PHE A 186 1.99 -14.45 -4.04
CA PHE A 186 2.54 -14.09 -2.74
C PHE A 186 1.52 -14.27 -1.61
N ALA A 187 0.25 -13.91 -1.82
CA ALA A 187 -0.82 -14.14 -0.86
C ALA A 187 -0.99 -15.64 -0.55
N ARG A 188 -1.07 -16.51 -1.56
CA ARG A 188 -1.18 -17.95 -1.38
C ARG A 188 0.01 -18.54 -0.66
N ARG A 189 1.23 -18.15 -1.04
CA ARG A 189 2.47 -18.61 -0.39
C ARG A 189 2.51 -18.19 1.08
N SER A 190 2.08 -16.98 1.40
CA SER A 190 2.04 -16.50 2.77
C SER A 190 1.11 -17.35 3.64
N ILE A 191 -0.13 -17.60 3.17
CA ILE A 191 -1.12 -18.42 3.88
C ILE A 191 -0.61 -19.87 4.10
N ARG A 192 0.14 -20.41 3.15
CA ARG A 192 0.73 -21.76 3.27
C ARG A 192 2.03 -21.79 4.10
N GLY A 193 2.52 -20.64 4.56
CA GLY A 193 3.80 -20.56 5.28
C GLY A 193 5.01 -20.79 4.39
N GLU A 194 4.91 -20.54 3.08
CA GLU A 194 5.98 -20.76 2.09
C GLU A 194 6.84 -19.50 1.86
N LEU A 195 6.46 -18.34 2.43
CA LEU A 195 7.29 -17.12 2.39
C LEU A 195 8.36 -17.16 3.48
N VAL A 196 9.52 -17.68 3.11
CA VAL A 196 10.61 -18.01 4.04
C VAL A 196 11.93 -17.44 3.54
N VAL A 197 12.68 -16.82 4.45
CA VAL A 197 14.09 -16.40 4.26
C VAL A 197 14.86 -16.90 5.47
N ASP A 198 15.99 -17.55 5.25
CA ASP A 198 16.87 -18.09 6.31
C ASP A 198 16.14 -18.92 7.38
N ARG A 199 15.20 -19.77 6.97
CA ARG A 199 14.34 -20.60 7.85
C ARG A 199 13.41 -19.82 8.77
N ASN A 200 13.10 -18.58 8.41
CA ASN A 200 12.14 -17.76 9.13
C ASN A 200 10.98 -17.39 8.20
N HIS A 201 9.75 -17.50 8.71
CA HIS A 201 8.60 -16.89 8.03
C HIS A 201 8.71 -15.37 8.12
N ILE A 202 8.75 -14.72 6.97
CA ILE A 202 8.85 -13.27 6.92
C ILE A 202 7.49 -12.60 7.11
N PRO A 203 7.42 -11.43 7.78
CA PRO A 203 6.18 -10.68 7.93
C PRO A 203 5.60 -10.26 6.58
N LEU A 204 4.27 -10.34 6.47
CA LEU A 204 3.55 -9.84 5.31
C LEU A 204 2.39 -8.96 5.73
N LEU A 205 2.22 -7.81 5.04
CA LEU A 205 1.09 -6.90 5.20
C LEU A 205 0.36 -6.72 3.87
N GLY A 206 -0.94 -6.97 3.86
CA GLY A 206 -1.81 -6.64 2.73
C GLY A 206 -2.50 -5.27 2.94
N LEU A 207 -2.39 -4.37 1.96
CA LEU A 207 -3.04 -3.06 1.97
C LEU A 207 -4.15 -3.03 0.91
N CYS A 208 -5.36 -2.70 1.29
CA CYS A 208 -6.55 -2.59 0.44
C CYS A 208 -6.72 -3.81 -0.47
N LEU A 209 -6.33 -3.77 -1.75
CA LEU A 209 -6.35 -4.92 -2.65
C LEU A 209 -5.48 -6.08 -2.11
N GLY A 210 -4.32 -5.80 -1.52
CA GLY A 210 -3.47 -6.81 -0.90
C GLY A 210 -4.13 -7.51 0.29
N HIS A 211 -4.92 -6.79 1.10
CA HIS A 211 -5.76 -7.37 2.14
C HIS A 211 -6.83 -8.31 1.56
N GLN A 212 -7.48 -7.88 0.47
CA GLN A 212 -8.45 -8.70 -0.24
C GLN A 212 -7.82 -9.96 -0.83
N ALA A 213 -6.60 -9.85 -1.37
CA ALA A 213 -5.83 -10.99 -1.89
C ALA A 213 -5.55 -12.05 -0.81
N LEU A 214 -5.23 -11.61 0.41
CA LEU A 214 -5.04 -12.52 1.56
C LEU A 214 -6.33 -13.25 1.91
N GLY A 215 -7.45 -12.53 2.00
CA GLY A 215 -8.75 -13.15 2.29
C GLY A 215 -9.14 -14.19 1.25
N ILE A 216 -9.02 -13.86 -0.04
CA ILE A 216 -9.29 -14.80 -1.15
C ILE A 216 -8.36 -16.02 -1.07
N ALA A 217 -7.07 -15.81 -0.77
CA ALA A 217 -6.11 -16.91 -0.64
C ALA A 217 -6.45 -17.88 0.49
N ASP A 218 -7.11 -17.40 1.55
CA ASP A 218 -7.59 -18.20 2.70
C ASP A 218 -9.03 -18.72 2.49
N GLY A 219 -9.65 -18.45 1.33
CA GLY A 219 -10.99 -18.92 0.96
C GLY A 219 -12.16 -18.05 1.40
N TRP A 220 -11.91 -16.79 1.81
CA TRP A 220 -12.96 -15.80 2.08
C TRP A 220 -13.57 -15.29 0.78
N ASP A 221 -14.81 -14.84 0.83
CA ASP A 221 -15.45 -14.22 -0.33
C ASP A 221 -15.11 -12.73 -0.41
N LEU A 222 -14.96 -12.24 -1.64
CA LEU A 222 -14.88 -10.82 -1.94
C LEU A 222 -16.23 -10.38 -2.50
N ILE A 223 -16.90 -9.48 -1.79
CA ILE A 223 -18.26 -9.02 -2.13
C ILE A 223 -18.30 -7.51 -2.32
N GLN A 224 -19.34 -7.03 -3.01
CA GLN A 224 -19.64 -5.60 -2.98
C GLN A 224 -20.01 -5.17 -1.55
N SER A 225 -19.47 -4.02 -1.13
CA SER A 225 -19.79 -3.48 0.18
C SER A 225 -21.30 -3.22 0.29
N PRO A 226 -21.99 -3.85 1.26
CA PRO A 226 -23.44 -3.61 1.47
C PRO A 226 -23.73 -2.16 1.90
N MET A 227 -22.72 -1.45 2.40
CA MET A 227 -22.80 -0.04 2.79
C MET A 227 -22.47 0.92 1.62
N GLY A 228 -22.29 0.38 0.40
CA GLY A 228 -21.87 1.14 -0.77
C GLY A 228 -20.36 1.37 -0.85
N ALA A 229 -19.96 2.07 -1.89
CA ALA A 229 -18.56 2.43 -2.13
C ALA A 229 -18.12 3.58 -1.21
N VAL A 230 -16.91 3.50 -0.69
CA VAL A 230 -16.29 4.57 0.10
C VAL A 230 -14.98 4.96 -0.59
N HIS A 231 -14.91 6.19 -1.09
CA HIS A 231 -13.74 6.70 -1.81
C HIS A 231 -13.30 8.05 -1.23
N GLY A 232 -12.06 8.09 -0.71
CA GLY A 232 -11.47 9.33 -0.19
C GLY A 232 -12.10 9.86 1.09
N THR A 233 -12.73 9.00 1.88
CA THR A 233 -13.46 9.39 3.10
C THR A 233 -12.79 8.82 4.35
N PRO A 234 -12.48 9.66 5.36
CA PRO A 234 -12.06 9.20 6.67
C PRO A 234 -13.15 8.33 7.31
N SER A 235 -12.76 7.17 7.81
CA SER A 235 -13.67 6.24 8.48
C SER A 235 -13.12 5.87 9.85
N LEU A 236 -14.00 5.81 10.84
CA LEU A 236 -13.66 5.30 12.16
C LEU A 236 -13.57 3.78 12.09
N ILE A 237 -12.44 3.24 12.51
CA ILE A 237 -12.10 1.82 12.51
C ILE A 237 -11.95 1.36 13.95
N LYS A 238 -12.71 0.35 14.34
CA LYS A 238 -12.56 -0.36 15.61
C LYS A 238 -11.60 -1.52 15.45
N ASN A 239 -10.75 -1.78 16.44
CA ASN A 239 -9.79 -2.88 16.42
C ASN A 239 -9.70 -3.57 17.79
N ASP A 240 -9.26 -4.82 17.78
CA ASP A 240 -9.10 -5.65 18.99
C ASP A 240 -7.71 -5.52 19.65
N GLY A 241 -6.84 -4.66 19.11
CA GLY A 241 -5.49 -4.45 19.61
C GLY A 241 -4.50 -5.55 19.23
N THR A 242 -4.85 -6.48 18.35
CA THR A 242 -3.95 -7.56 17.91
C THR A 242 -3.28 -7.25 16.55
N GLY A 243 -2.25 -8.02 16.22
CA GLY A 243 -1.54 -7.87 14.95
C GLY A 243 -0.86 -6.50 14.83
N VAL A 244 -1.11 -5.80 13.72
CA VAL A 244 -0.57 -4.44 13.48
C VAL A 244 -1.22 -3.37 14.34
N PHE A 245 -2.33 -3.68 15.02
CA PHE A 245 -3.02 -2.75 15.93
C PHE A 245 -2.48 -2.77 17.35
N GLN A 246 -1.54 -3.65 17.67
CA GLN A 246 -1.00 -3.75 19.03
C GLN A 246 -0.45 -2.41 19.52
N GLY A 247 -1.03 -1.92 20.63
CA GLY A 247 -0.66 -0.64 21.26
C GLY A 247 -1.19 0.61 20.53
N LEU A 248 -2.04 0.46 19.51
CA LEU A 248 -2.87 1.54 18.99
C LEU A 248 -4.14 1.70 19.85
N PRO A 249 -4.80 2.88 19.79
CA PRO A 249 -6.14 3.02 20.36
C PRO A 249 -7.12 2.02 19.75
N SER A 250 -8.11 1.59 20.53
CA SER A 250 -9.16 0.66 20.04
C SER A 250 -10.02 1.24 18.92
N GLU A 251 -10.01 2.55 18.75
CA GLU A 251 -10.66 3.27 17.67
C GLU A 251 -9.66 4.22 17.02
N ILE A 252 -9.53 4.13 15.69
CA ILE A 252 -8.63 4.97 14.90
C ILE A 252 -9.34 5.45 13.64
N THR A 253 -9.01 6.65 13.18
CA THR A 253 -9.52 7.17 11.90
C THR A 253 -8.54 6.85 10.79
N MET A 254 -9.03 6.23 9.70
CA MET A 254 -8.25 5.83 8.52
C MET A 254 -8.99 6.13 7.23
N MET A 255 -8.28 6.46 6.18
CA MET A 255 -8.84 6.73 4.85
C MET A 255 -9.21 5.44 4.13
N ARG A 256 -10.36 5.45 3.48
CA ARG A 256 -10.86 4.32 2.69
C ARG A 256 -11.07 4.72 1.23
N TYR A 257 -10.78 3.76 0.33
CA TYR A 257 -10.96 3.89 -1.12
C TYR A 257 -11.43 2.55 -1.70
N ASN A 258 -12.48 1.95 -1.14
CA ASN A 258 -12.91 0.61 -1.53
C ASN A 258 -14.42 0.51 -1.79
N SER A 259 -14.78 -0.25 -2.82
CA SER A 259 -16.15 -0.68 -3.14
C SER A 259 -16.38 -2.14 -2.77
N LEU A 260 -15.31 -2.91 -2.59
CA LEU A 260 -15.36 -4.34 -2.26
C LEU A 260 -14.85 -4.55 -0.84
N VAL A 261 -15.41 -5.56 -0.17
CA VAL A 261 -15.04 -5.97 1.19
C VAL A 261 -14.95 -7.48 1.29
N LEU A 262 -14.21 -7.98 2.26
CA LEU A 262 -14.11 -9.40 2.55
C LEU A 262 -15.27 -9.86 3.44
N GLU A 263 -15.86 -10.99 3.09
CA GLU A 263 -16.78 -11.75 3.93
C GLU A 263 -16.01 -12.96 4.53
N PRO A 264 -15.82 -12.97 5.87
CA PRO A 264 -14.99 -13.99 6.51
C PRO A 264 -15.56 -15.39 6.37
N LYS A 265 -14.68 -16.37 6.14
CA LYS A 265 -14.96 -17.79 6.22
C LYS A 265 -13.99 -18.47 7.18
N LYS A 266 -14.30 -19.69 7.54
CA LYS A 266 -13.40 -20.50 8.38
C LYS A 266 -12.10 -20.82 7.61
N GLY A 267 -10.98 -20.37 8.15
CA GLY A 267 -9.65 -20.54 7.58
C GLY A 267 -8.57 -20.25 8.60
N SER A 268 -7.42 -19.85 8.12
CA SER A 268 -6.25 -19.48 8.96
C SER A 268 -6.23 -18.01 9.35
N LEU A 269 -7.03 -17.19 8.66
CA LEU A 269 -7.17 -15.77 8.96
C LEU A 269 -8.35 -15.52 9.89
N VAL A 270 -8.19 -14.49 10.73
CA VAL A 270 -9.25 -13.98 11.61
C VAL A 270 -9.37 -12.47 11.46
N PRO A 271 -10.58 -11.92 11.46
CA PRO A 271 -10.77 -10.49 11.57
C PRO A 271 -10.18 -9.95 12.89
N ASN A 272 -9.58 -8.76 12.83
CA ASN A 272 -9.07 -8.05 14.00
C ASN A 272 -9.38 -6.55 13.97
N SER A 273 -10.06 -6.07 12.92
CA SER A 273 -10.66 -4.74 12.93
C SER A 273 -11.90 -4.67 12.04
N TRP A 274 -12.77 -3.72 12.37
CA TRP A 274 -14.08 -3.54 11.76
C TRP A 274 -14.37 -2.05 11.55
N ASP A 275 -15.34 -1.76 10.70
CA ASP A 275 -15.92 -0.44 10.61
C ASP A 275 -16.68 -0.07 11.89
N VAL A 276 -17.20 1.14 11.96
CA VAL A 276 -17.92 1.65 13.14
C VAL A 276 -19.16 0.83 13.49
N THR A 277 -19.82 0.23 12.49
CA THR A 277 -21.01 -0.63 12.71
C THR A 277 -20.62 -2.00 13.28
N GLY A 278 -19.40 -2.45 13.05
CA GLY A 278 -18.94 -3.78 13.39
C GLY A 278 -19.30 -4.85 12.36
N GLU A 279 -19.87 -4.46 11.22
CA GLU A 279 -20.35 -5.38 10.19
C GLU A 279 -19.29 -5.66 9.11
N LEU A 280 -18.47 -4.65 8.75
CA LEU A 280 -17.48 -4.78 7.71
C LEU A 280 -16.09 -5.06 8.29
N VAL A 281 -15.44 -6.09 7.78
CA VAL A 281 -14.05 -6.39 8.14
C VAL A 281 -13.12 -5.36 7.53
N MET A 282 -12.35 -4.68 8.38
CA MET A 282 -11.38 -3.65 8.00
C MET A 282 -9.95 -4.10 8.25
N GLY A 283 -9.74 -5.21 8.93
CA GLY A 283 -8.44 -5.81 9.15
C GLY A 283 -8.53 -7.29 9.45
N LEU A 284 -7.46 -7.98 9.14
CA LEU A 284 -7.28 -9.41 9.41
C LEU A 284 -5.85 -9.71 9.85
N ARG A 285 -5.69 -10.82 10.52
CA ARG A 285 -4.39 -11.41 10.84
C ARG A 285 -4.43 -12.93 10.72
N HIS A 286 -3.28 -13.54 10.54
CA HIS A 286 -3.16 -14.99 10.62
C HIS A 286 -3.02 -15.45 12.09
N PHE A 287 -3.55 -16.64 12.42
CA PHE A 287 -3.49 -17.18 13.78
C PHE A 287 -2.05 -17.32 14.31
N HIS A 288 -1.14 -17.85 13.47
CA HIS A 288 0.22 -18.24 13.89
C HIS A 288 1.32 -17.52 13.13
N LEU A 289 1.12 -17.25 11.82
CA LEU A 289 2.12 -16.62 10.97
C LEU A 289 2.09 -15.08 11.10
N PRO A 290 3.21 -14.40 10.81
CA PRO A 290 3.30 -12.94 10.94
C PRO A 290 2.64 -12.24 9.73
N ILE A 291 1.36 -12.50 9.50
CA ILE A 291 0.57 -11.98 8.39
C ILE A 291 -0.52 -11.09 8.94
N ASP A 292 -0.62 -9.89 8.38
CA ASP A 292 -1.68 -8.92 8.66
C ASP A 292 -2.23 -8.35 7.35
N GLY A 293 -3.44 -7.82 7.39
CA GLY A 293 -4.03 -7.10 6.29
C GLY A 293 -4.98 -6.02 6.78
N VAL A 294 -5.02 -4.89 6.09
CA VAL A 294 -5.93 -3.78 6.37
C VAL A 294 -6.60 -3.28 5.09
N GLN A 295 -7.92 -3.04 5.15
CA GLN A 295 -8.72 -2.60 4.00
C GLN A 295 -8.52 -1.12 3.67
N PHE A 296 -8.07 -0.34 4.62
CA PHE A 296 -7.85 1.10 4.50
C PHE A 296 -6.42 1.43 4.07
N HIS A 297 -6.15 2.73 3.86
CA HIS A 297 -4.89 3.28 3.36
C HIS A 297 -4.13 4.01 4.47
N PRO A 298 -3.21 3.33 5.17
CA PRO A 298 -2.42 3.95 6.24
C PRO A 298 -1.45 5.02 5.72
N GLU A 299 -1.03 4.93 4.46
CA GLU A 299 -0.13 5.90 3.80
C GLU A 299 -0.82 7.19 3.41
N SER A 300 -2.15 7.24 3.48
CA SER A 300 -2.90 8.43 3.11
C SER A 300 -2.80 9.51 4.19
N VAL A 301 -2.67 10.77 3.75
CA VAL A 301 -2.60 11.94 4.65
C VAL A 301 -3.80 12.05 5.61
N GLY A 302 -4.96 11.54 5.20
CA GLY A 302 -6.17 11.48 6.03
C GLY A 302 -6.21 10.32 7.03
N SER A 303 -5.10 9.58 7.17
CA SER A 303 -4.92 8.49 8.14
C SER A 303 -3.96 8.91 9.27
N PRO A 304 -4.42 9.63 10.31
CA PRO A 304 -3.52 10.25 11.31
C PRO A 304 -2.62 9.26 12.05
N ARG A 305 -3.03 8.00 12.17
CA ARG A 305 -2.26 6.92 12.80
C ARG A 305 -1.64 5.95 11.79
N GLY A 306 -1.69 6.28 10.51
CA GLY A 306 -1.22 5.40 9.44
C GLY A 306 0.28 5.14 9.52
N ARG A 307 1.08 6.19 9.71
CA ARG A 307 2.53 6.08 9.93
C ARG A 307 2.88 5.18 11.12
N GLU A 308 2.16 5.32 12.24
CA GLU A 308 2.37 4.50 13.43
C GLU A 308 2.06 3.01 13.15
N LEU A 309 1.00 2.73 12.40
CA LEU A 309 0.64 1.37 11.99
C LEU A 309 1.72 0.75 11.09
N LEU A 310 2.22 1.51 10.11
CA LEU A 310 3.30 1.05 9.24
C LEU A 310 4.58 0.81 10.03
N ASP A 311 4.98 1.70 10.95
CA ASP A 311 6.14 1.50 11.82
C ASP A 311 6.03 0.23 12.67
N LYS A 312 4.83 -0.06 13.22
CA LYS A 312 4.59 -1.30 13.95
C LYS A 312 4.77 -2.54 13.09
N PHE A 313 4.29 -2.51 11.84
CA PHE A 313 4.53 -3.59 10.90
C PHE A 313 6.02 -3.74 10.58
N LEU A 314 6.71 -2.64 10.29
CA LEU A 314 8.14 -2.64 9.96
C LEU A 314 9.04 -3.16 11.10
N ARG A 315 8.59 -3.05 12.35
CA ARG A 315 9.27 -3.60 13.53
C ARG A 315 8.95 -5.07 13.81
N LYS A 316 8.00 -5.68 13.09
CA LYS A 316 7.74 -7.12 13.24
C LYS A 316 8.97 -7.92 12.83
N ARG A 317 9.31 -8.90 13.65
CA ARG A 317 10.41 -9.82 13.41
C ARG A 317 9.94 -11.04 12.62
N PRO A 318 10.78 -11.59 11.74
CA PRO A 318 10.53 -12.91 11.17
C PRO A 318 10.29 -13.96 12.27
N LEU A 319 9.41 -14.90 11.99
CA LEU A 319 9.06 -15.98 12.92
C LEU A 319 9.88 -17.23 12.59
N ALA A 320 10.69 -17.70 13.53
CA ALA A 320 11.45 -18.92 13.36
C ALA A 320 10.54 -20.17 13.27
N PHE A 321 10.92 -21.17 12.49
CA PHE A 321 10.18 -22.43 12.39
C PHE A 321 10.02 -23.13 13.74
N SER A 322 11.03 -23.06 14.61
CA SER A 322 10.96 -23.58 15.98
C SER A 322 9.82 -22.97 16.78
N ASP A 323 9.57 -21.68 16.61
CA ASP A 323 8.58 -20.95 17.38
C ASP A 323 7.16 -21.15 16.85
N GLN A 324 7.02 -21.51 15.58
CA GLN A 324 5.72 -21.88 14.99
C GLN A 324 5.16 -23.17 15.63
N LEU A 325 6.01 -24.17 15.83
CA LEU A 325 5.59 -25.46 16.44
C LEU A 325 5.09 -25.25 17.87
N SER A 326 5.68 -24.33 18.61
CA SER A 326 5.26 -24.01 19.97
C SER A 326 3.86 -23.35 20.02
N ARG A 327 3.56 -22.47 19.06
CA ARG A 327 2.28 -21.75 18.96
C ARG A 327 1.12 -22.62 18.43
N GLN A 328 1.42 -23.73 17.76
CA GLN A 328 0.40 -24.69 17.31
C GLN A 328 0.01 -25.69 18.40
N ALA A 329 0.78 -25.76 19.48
CA ALA A 329 0.55 -26.65 20.60
C ALA A 329 -0.26 -25.99 21.76
N GLU A 330 -0.46 -24.69 21.70
CA GLU A 330 -1.34 -23.89 22.58
C GLU A 330 -2.73 -23.70 21.94
#